data_e80c9ce4e25e721649857bcd7377ac82
#
_entry.id   e80c9ce4e25e721649857bcd7377ac82
#
_cell.length_a   1.000
_cell.length_b   1.000
_cell.length_c   1.000
_cell.angle_alpha   90.00
_cell.angle_beta   90.00
_cell.angle_gamma   90.00
#
_symmetry.space_group_name_H-M   'P 1'
#
loop_
_entity.id
_entity.type
_entity.pdbx_description
1 polymer ?
#
loop_
_entity_poly.entity_id
_entity_poly.type
_entity_poly.pdbx_seq_one_letter_code
_entity_poly.pdbx_strand_id
1 'polypeptide(L)'
;MSIRIGTYLIWASIADGERKDMGGKMADKKPWLVDVPVKVNIWVRPECQRKQFEVIKQARPSILFIQSDGGRNEQEWKIINEHRKMFDTEIDWDCKVYKIYADKNYGLYTMADMRNELLWSKVDRCIMLEDDQIPSVSYFRFCAELLERYKNDERICCICGMNHLGVSENVTSDYFFSRQGSIWGIAIWKRTYDQYGKFMYGNDPYVMTLLKQRTKHNRIAWKRICAYAKSKEYEGHEAGAEFFIEFAMYGLNQLQIVPKYNMISNIGCSDQAVHSNDIKMLPRGIRRVFNAKIYEVNFPLKHPEYVIPDVEYEKKRNRIMAYNHPIVFWARKVESFALMVRYGKLKHALKKAKNTILPAKES
;
A
#
# COMPACT_ATOMS: atom_id res chain seq x y z
N MET A 1 21.46 -21.29 13.75
CA MET A 1 20.43 -21.73 14.70
C MET A 1 19.12 -21.84 13.92
N SER A 2 18.71 -23.07 13.64
CA SER A 2 17.63 -23.38 12.68
C SER A 2 16.28 -23.20 13.36
N ILE A 3 15.49 -22.24 12.94
CA ILE A 3 14.12 -22.08 13.42
C ILE A 3 13.25 -23.00 12.58
N ARG A 4 12.74 -24.06 13.20
CA ARG A 4 11.71 -24.93 12.62
C ARG A 4 10.40 -24.13 12.57
N ILE A 5 10.00 -23.74 11.38
CA ILE A 5 8.62 -23.31 11.10
C ILE A 5 7.83 -24.61 10.83
N GLY A 6 6.73 -24.78 11.56
CA GLY A 6 5.88 -25.96 11.43
C GLY A 6 5.39 -26.14 9.99
N THR A 7 5.57 -27.34 9.48
CA THR A 7 5.11 -27.77 8.15
C THR A 7 3.59 -27.83 8.14
N TYR A 8 2.94 -26.74 7.69
CA TYR A 8 1.56 -26.79 7.26
C TYR A 8 1.55 -27.20 5.78
N LEU A 9 1.18 -28.43 5.49
CA LEU A 9 0.80 -28.87 4.15
C LEU A 9 -0.53 -28.19 3.80
N ILE A 10 -0.45 -27.01 3.24
CA ILE A 10 -1.61 -26.30 2.69
C ILE A 10 -1.63 -26.62 1.21
N TRP A 11 -2.70 -27.28 0.75
CA TRP A 11 -3.02 -27.42 -0.67
C TRP A 11 -3.40 -26.05 -1.24
N ALA A 12 -2.41 -25.18 -1.48
CA ALA A 12 -2.59 -24.15 -2.47
C ALA A 12 -2.58 -24.85 -3.82
N SER A 13 -3.69 -24.87 -4.54
CA SER A 13 -3.66 -25.30 -5.93
C SER A 13 -2.80 -24.30 -6.69
N ILE A 14 -1.51 -24.59 -6.78
CA ILE A 14 -0.60 -23.92 -7.69
C ILE A 14 -1.01 -24.42 -9.06
N ALA A 15 -2.00 -23.76 -9.66
CA ALA A 15 -2.29 -23.93 -11.06
C ALA A 15 -1.17 -23.19 -11.81
N ASP A 16 -0.04 -23.87 -12.03
CA ASP A 16 0.83 -23.54 -13.13
C ASP A 16 -0.06 -23.58 -14.37
N GLY A 17 -0.21 -22.44 -15.04
CA GLY A 17 -1.19 -22.24 -16.10
C GLY A 17 -0.94 -23.00 -17.41
N GLU A 18 -0.57 -24.27 -17.36
CA GLU A 18 -0.75 -25.21 -18.47
C GLU A 18 -2.19 -25.73 -18.44
N ARG A 19 -3.10 -25.00 -19.08
CA ARG A 19 -4.41 -25.56 -19.42
C ARG A 19 -4.21 -26.66 -20.42
N LYS A 20 -4.49 -27.92 -20.01
CA LYS A 20 -4.74 -28.99 -20.94
C LYS A 20 -5.87 -28.59 -21.88
N ASP A 21 -5.56 -28.66 -23.16
CA ASP A 21 -6.39 -28.42 -24.32
C ASP A 21 -7.70 -29.20 -24.22
N MET A 22 -8.82 -28.50 -24.06
CA MET A 22 -10.13 -29.00 -24.40
C MET A 22 -10.62 -28.17 -25.59
N GLY A 23 -10.52 -28.75 -26.77
CA GLY A 23 -10.72 -28.28 -28.12
C GLY A 23 -11.84 -27.26 -28.36
N GLY A 24 -11.61 -26.03 -28.02
CA GLY A 24 -12.33 -24.84 -28.47
C GLY A 24 -11.31 -23.85 -29.01
N LYS A 25 -11.55 -23.27 -30.19
CA LYS A 25 -10.71 -22.22 -30.77
C LYS A 25 -10.49 -21.15 -29.71
N MET A 26 -9.29 -21.08 -29.13
CA MET A 26 -8.87 -19.99 -28.26
C MET A 26 -8.89 -18.72 -29.10
N ALA A 27 -9.71 -17.75 -28.74
CA ALA A 27 -9.56 -16.40 -29.28
C ALA A 27 -8.13 -15.93 -28.98
N ASP A 28 -7.43 -15.42 -30.00
CA ASP A 28 -6.06 -14.94 -29.85
C ASP A 28 -6.03 -13.90 -28.71
N LYS A 29 -5.26 -14.20 -27.66
CA LYS A 29 -5.08 -13.28 -26.56
C LYS A 29 -4.35 -12.02 -27.06
N LYS A 30 -4.78 -10.86 -26.59
CA LYS A 30 -4.08 -9.60 -26.83
C LYS A 30 -2.68 -9.67 -26.25
N PRO A 31 -1.65 -9.08 -26.85
CA PRO A 31 -0.33 -8.99 -26.24
C PRO A 31 -0.37 -8.15 -24.95
N TRP A 32 0.50 -8.46 -24.00
CA TRP A 32 0.74 -7.56 -22.89
C TRP A 32 1.34 -6.21 -23.38
N LEU A 33 1.12 -5.13 -22.62
CA LEU A 33 1.62 -3.79 -22.96
C LEU A 33 2.75 -3.33 -22.04
N VAL A 34 2.76 -3.80 -20.81
CA VAL A 34 3.76 -3.37 -19.81
C VAL A 34 4.37 -4.59 -19.15
N ASP A 35 5.71 -4.71 -19.27
CA ASP A 35 6.44 -5.79 -18.62
C ASP A 35 6.71 -5.42 -17.16
N VAL A 36 5.73 -5.72 -16.31
CA VAL A 36 5.81 -5.50 -14.86
C VAL A 36 4.93 -6.49 -14.12
N PRO A 37 5.45 -7.11 -13.04
CA PRO A 37 4.62 -7.88 -12.12
C PRO A 37 3.69 -6.97 -11.30
N VAL A 38 2.43 -7.36 -11.22
CA VAL A 38 1.42 -6.65 -10.42
C VAL A 38 0.74 -7.64 -9.48
N LYS A 39 0.69 -7.30 -8.20
CA LYS A 39 -0.05 -8.03 -7.19
C LYS A 39 -1.33 -7.28 -6.85
N VAL A 40 -2.45 -7.99 -6.82
CA VAL A 40 -3.77 -7.48 -6.44
C VAL A 40 -4.37 -8.30 -5.31
N ASN A 41 -5.12 -7.62 -4.43
CA ASN A 41 -5.94 -8.27 -3.42
C ASN A 41 -7.39 -8.40 -3.93
N ILE A 42 -8.02 -9.52 -3.63
CA ILE A 42 -9.48 -9.69 -3.75
C ILE A 42 -10.07 -9.65 -2.36
N TRP A 43 -11.08 -8.79 -2.18
CA TRP A 43 -11.87 -8.68 -0.97
C TRP A 43 -13.33 -8.30 -1.27
N VAL A 44 -14.11 -7.99 -0.25
CA VAL A 44 -15.58 -7.78 -0.32
C VAL A 44 -15.97 -6.36 -0.74
N ARG A 45 -15.37 -5.83 -1.82
CA ARG A 45 -15.63 -4.48 -2.36
C ARG A 45 -15.92 -4.51 -3.87
N PRO A 46 -17.14 -4.90 -4.29
CA PRO A 46 -17.46 -5.18 -5.69
C PRO A 46 -17.14 -4.03 -6.64
N GLU A 47 -17.58 -2.82 -6.31
CA GLU A 47 -17.36 -1.66 -7.18
C GLU A 47 -15.88 -1.27 -7.29
N CYS A 48 -15.14 -1.35 -6.19
CA CYS A 48 -13.70 -1.06 -6.20
C CYS A 48 -12.97 -2.09 -7.05
N GLN A 49 -13.26 -3.37 -6.83
CA GLN A 49 -12.59 -4.47 -7.50
C GLN A 49 -12.84 -4.45 -9.01
N ARG A 50 -14.08 -4.18 -9.45
CA ARG A 50 -14.40 -4.05 -10.88
C ARG A 50 -13.64 -2.88 -11.52
N LYS A 51 -13.66 -1.71 -10.90
CA LYS A 51 -12.94 -0.53 -11.41
C LYS A 51 -11.44 -0.78 -11.49
N GLN A 52 -10.85 -1.40 -10.48
CA GLN A 52 -9.44 -1.75 -10.46
C GLN A 52 -9.09 -2.73 -11.60
N PHE A 53 -9.91 -3.77 -11.77
CA PHE A 53 -9.71 -4.77 -12.83
C PHE A 53 -9.76 -4.15 -14.22
N GLU A 54 -10.72 -3.23 -14.48
CA GLU A 54 -10.82 -2.55 -15.79
C GLU A 54 -9.57 -1.70 -16.11
N VAL A 55 -8.96 -1.08 -15.12
CA VAL A 55 -7.69 -0.35 -15.31
C VAL A 55 -6.53 -1.32 -15.57
N ILE A 56 -6.45 -2.42 -14.83
CA ILE A 56 -5.44 -3.47 -15.05
C ILE A 56 -5.58 -4.08 -16.46
N LYS A 57 -6.82 -4.31 -16.92
CA LYS A 57 -7.13 -4.81 -18.25
C LYS A 57 -6.70 -3.84 -19.37
N GLN A 58 -6.77 -2.54 -19.13
CA GLN A 58 -6.25 -1.53 -20.07
C GLN A 58 -4.72 -1.52 -20.08
N ALA A 59 -4.09 -1.62 -18.93
CA ALA A 59 -2.63 -1.62 -18.79
C ALA A 59 -1.97 -2.89 -19.30
N ARG A 60 -2.66 -4.03 -19.24
CA ARG A 60 -2.19 -5.36 -19.68
C ARG A 60 -0.78 -5.70 -19.18
N PRO A 61 -0.56 -5.84 -17.86
CA PRO A 61 0.73 -6.24 -17.31
C PRO A 61 1.10 -7.68 -17.73
N SER A 62 2.40 -7.96 -17.83
CA SER A 62 2.93 -9.28 -18.23
C SER A 62 2.68 -10.36 -17.17
N ILE A 63 2.64 -9.99 -15.89
CA ILE A 63 2.49 -10.92 -14.76
C ILE A 63 1.47 -10.40 -13.75
N LEU A 64 0.56 -11.27 -13.30
CA LEU A 64 -0.36 -10.98 -12.21
C LEU A 64 -0.21 -11.99 -11.06
N PHE A 65 -0.15 -11.48 -9.84
CA PHE A 65 -0.30 -12.23 -8.60
C PHE A 65 -1.65 -11.85 -7.97
N ILE A 66 -2.57 -12.80 -7.89
CA ILE A 66 -3.92 -12.58 -7.38
C ILE A 66 -4.04 -13.26 -6.02
N GLN A 67 -4.18 -12.46 -4.98
CA GLN A 67 -4.36 -12.92 -3.61
C GLN A 67 -5.81 -12.73 -3.19
N SER A 68 -6.44 -13.80 -2.68
CA SER A 68 -7.80 -13.77 -2.18
C SER A 68 -7.88 -14.55 -0.87
N ASP A 69 -8.15 -13.86 0.23
CA ASP A 69 -8.52 -14.52 1.49
C ASP A 69 -9.90 -15.14 1.38
N GLY A 70 -10.27 -16.03 2.30
CA GLY A 70 -11.60 -16.62 2.38
C GLY A 70 -12.59 -15.70 3.09
N GLY A 71 -13.88 -15.87 2.81
CA GLY A 71 -14.96 -15.14 3.46
C GLY A 71 -15.15 -15.57 4.91
N ARG A 72 -15.59 -14.66 5.75
CA ARG A 72 -15.93 -14.90 7.16
C ARG A 72 -17.36 -15.41 7.33
N ASN A 73 -18.18 -15.27 6.27
CA ASN A 73 -19.59 -15.70 6.19
C ASN A 73 -19.99 -15.93 4.74
N GLU A 74 -21.18 -16.50 4.51
CA GLU A 74 -21.70 -16.84 3.17
C GLU A 74 -21.82 -15.65 2.23
N GLN A 75 -22.22 -14.48 2.74
CA GLN A 75 -22.35 -13.28 1.93
C GLN A 75 -20.99 -12.81 1.40
N GLU A 76 -19.96 -12.81 2.24
CA GLU A 76 -18.60 -12.49 1.83
C GLU A 76 -18.07 -13.50 0.82
N TRP A 77 -18.31 -14.80 1.04
CA TRP A 77 -17.93 -15.85 0.09
C TRP A 77 -18.56 -15.66 -1.28
N LYS A 78 -19.83 -15.29 -1.33
CA LYS A 78 -20.50 -15.00 -2.60
C LYS A 78 -19.77 -13.90 -3.38
N ILE A 79 -19.47 -12.79 -2.74
CA ILE A 79 -18.77 -11.65 -3.35
C ILE A 79 -17.35 -12.05 -3.78
N ILE A 80 -16.61 -12.72 -2.90
CA ILE A 80 -15.25 -13.17 -3.18
C ILE A 80 -15.22 -14.11 -4.39
N ASN A 81 -16.15 -15.07 -4.47
CA ASN A 81 -16.21 -16.02 -5.57
C ASN A 81 -16.60 -15.34 -6.90
N GLU A 82 -17.45 -14.31 -6.89
CA GLU A 82 -17.72 -13.49 -8.06
C GLU A 82 -16.46 -12.77 -8.56
N HIS A 83 -15.65 -12.22 -7.63
CA HIS A 83 -14.38 -11.60 -7.99
C HIS A 83 -13.33 -12.60 -8.47
N ARG A 84 -13.20 -13.76 -7.81
CA ARG A 84 -12.32 -14.83 -8.27
C ARG A 84 -12.68 -15.24 -9.71
N LYS A 85 -13.98 -15.45 -9.97
CA LYS A 85 -14.49 -15.78 -11.32
C LYS A 85 -14.13 -14.70 -12.33
N MET A 86 -14.26 -13.41 -11.98
CA MET A 86 -13.87 -12.30 -12.86
C MET A 86 -12.40 -12.41 -13.29
N PHE A 87 -11.49 -12.57 -12.33
CA PHE A 87 -10.07 -12.72 -12.64
C PHE A 87 -9.75 -14.05 -13.37
N ASP A 88 -10.56 -15.09 -13.17
CA ASP A 88 -10.37 -16.39 -13.82
C ASP A 88 -10.80 -16.39 -15.29
N THR A 89 -11.79 -15.58 -15.65
CA THR A 89 -12.45 -15.64 -16.96
C THR A 89 -12.26 -14.43 -17.85
N GLU A 90 -11.95 -13.26 -17.30
CA GLU A 90 -11.95 -12.00 -18.05
C GLU A 90 -10.54 -11.49 -18.42
N ILE A 91 -9.46 -12.19 -18.05
CA ILE A 91 -8.09 -11.87 -18.50
C ILE A 91 -7.94 -12.30 -19.96
N ASP A 92 -8.07 -11.33 -20.88
CA ASP A 92 -8.10 -11.52 -22.34
C ASP A 92 -6.77 -11.16 -23.02
N TRP A 93 -5.70 -10.99 -22.27
CA TRP A 93 -4.35 -10.73 -22.80
C TRP A 93 -3.35 -11.79 -22.34
N ASP A 94 -2.20 -11.85 -23.00
CA ASP A 94 -1.12 -12.75 -22.63
C ASP A 94 -0.50 -12.30 -21.29
N CYS A 95 -0.79 -13.08 -20.24
CA CYS A 95 -0.43 -12.75 -18.87
C CYS A 95 -0.11 -14.02 -18.09
N LYS A 96 1.04 -14.04 -17.46
CA LYS A 96 1.36 -15.10 -16.50
C LYS A 96 0.65 -14.83 -15.18
N VAL A 97 -0.27 -15.73 -14.79
CA VAL A 97 -1.12 -15.52 -13.60
C VAL A 97 -0.76 -16.52 -12.52
N TYR A 98 -0.44 -15.99 -11.33
CA TYR A 98 -0.27 -16.77 -10.10
C TYR A 98 -1.41 -16.46 -9.14
N LYS A 99 -2.04 -17.49 -8.57
CA LYS A 99 -3.21 -17.36 -7.70
C LYS A 99 -2.94 -17.94 -6.32
N ILE A 100 -3.36 -17.20 -5.29
CA ILE A 100 -3.42 -17.64 -3.91
C ILE A 100 -4.86 -17.45 -3.46
N TYR A 101 -5.68 -18.48 -3.63
CA TYR A 101 -7.09 -18.50 -3.24
C TYR A 101 -7.23 -19.33 -1.97
N ALA A 102 -7.45 -18.65 -0.85
CA ALA A 102 -7.63 -19.32 0.43
C ALA A 102 -8.98 -20.02 0.51
N ASP A 103 -9.00 -21.17 1.17
CA ASP A 103 -10.19 -22.00 1.43
C ASP A 103 -10.98 -21.56 2.67
N LYS A 104 -10.39 -20.73 3.53
CA LYS A 104 -10.99 -20.10 4.69
C LYS A 104 -10.37 -18.74 4.94
N ASN A 105 -10.90 -17.97 5.88
CA ASN A 105 -10.31 -16.69 6.28
C ASN A 105 -9.09 -16.93 7.16
N TYR A 106 -7.90 -16.63 6.65
CA TYR A 106 -6.62 -16.72 7.35
C TYR A 106 -6.21 -15.41 7.98
N GLY A 107 -6.83 -14.30 7.58
CA GLY A 107 -6.48 -12.96 8.03
C GLY A 107 -5.26 -12.36 7.34
N LEU A 108 -5.09 -11.06 7.57
CA LEU A 108 -4.16 -10.21 6.81
C LEU A 108 -2.71 -10.70 6.84
N TYR A 109 -2.19 -11.05 8.01
CA TYR A 109 -0.76 -11.37 8.20
C TYR A 109 -0.40 -12.72 7.59
N THR A 110 -1.17 -13.77 7.87
CA THR A 110 -0.94 -15.10 7.27
C THR A 110 -1.02 -15.05 5.76
N MET A 111 -2.02 -14.33 5.22
CA MET A 111 -2.13 -14.15 3.77
C MET A 111 -0.95 -13.36 3.20
N ALA A 112 -0.41 -12.40 3.94
CA ALA A 112 0.78 -11.66 3.52
C ALA A 112 2.02 -12.55 3.45
N ASP A 113 2.21 -13.46 4.41
CA ASP A 113 3.34 -14.38 4.42
C ASP A 113 3.28 -15.37 3.26
N MET A 114 2.13 -16.03 3.06
CA MET A 114 1.91 -16.94 1.92
C MET A 114 2.17 -16.27 0.57
N ARG A 115 1.70 -15.03 0.41
CA ARG A 115 1.93 -14.25 -0.79
C ARG A 115 3.42 -13.93 -0.98
N ASN A 116 4.08 -13.44 0.07
CA ASN A 116 5.46 -13.00 -0.03
C ASN A 116 6.39 -14.16 -0.42
N GLU A 117 6.15 -15.34 0.12
CA GLU A 117 6.89 -16.55 -0.25
C GLU A 117 6.74 -16.85 -1.75
N LEU A 118 5.52 -16.93 -2.26
CA LEU A 118 5.29 -17.19 -3.68
C LEU A 118 5.84 -16.07 -4.58
N LEU A 119 5.50 -14.82 -4.29
CA LEU A 119 5.85 -13.66 -5.11
C LEU A 119 7.37 -13.52 -5.26
N TRP A 120 8.10 -13.51 -4.15
CA TRP A 120 9.54 -13.27 -4.16
C TRP A 120 10.36 -14.49 -4.60
N SER A 121 9.71 -15.67 -4.76
CA SER A 121 10.32 -16.82 -5.46
C SER A 121 10.27 -16.70 -6.99
N LYS A 122 9.41 -15.82 -7.53
CA LYS A 122 9.16 -15.72 -8.99
C LYS A 122 9.67 -14.43 -9.61
N VAL A 123 9.72 -13.33 -8.83
CA VAL A 123 10.08 -12.01 -9.35
C VAL A 123 10.97 -11.24 -8.36
N ASP A 124 11.70 -10.25 -8.86
CA ASP A 124 12.59 -9.39 -8.08
C ASP A 124 12.00 -8.01 -7.79
N ARG A 125 10.85 -7.70 -8.36
CA ARG A 125 10.13 -6.42 -8.23
C ARG A 125 8.64 -6.61 -8.45
N CYS A 126 7.80 -5.75 -7.86
CA CYS A 126 6.35 -5.85 -8.03
C CYS A 126 5.63 -4.56 -7.68
N ILE A 127 4.56 -4.26 -8.41
CA ILE A 127 3.55 -3.28 -8.02
C ILE A 127 2.56 -3.97 -7.05
N MET A 128 2.32 -3.36 -5.90
CA MET A 128 1.38 -3.87 -4.88
C MET A 128 0.13 -2.99 -4.85
N LEU A 129 -1.01 -3.56 -5.19
CA LEU A 129 -2.31 -2.90 -5.11
C LEU A 129 -3.20 -3.58 -4.08
N GLU A 130 -3.84 -2.77 -3.22
CA GLU A 130 -4.91 -3.22 -2.33
C GLU A 130 -6.26 -3.13 -3.05
N ASP A 131 -7.28 -3.79 -2.53
CA ASP A 131 -8.61 -3.94 -3.14
C ASP A 131 -9.39 -2.63 -3.32
N ASP A 132 -8.96 -1.55 -2.67
CA ASP A 132 -9.58 -0.21 -2.71
C ASP A 132 -8.75 0.84 -3.47
N GLN A 133 -7.67 0.44 -4.11
CA GLN A 133 -6.75 1.33 -4.81
C GLN A 133 -6.99 1.29 -6.32
N ILE A 134 -7.29 2.45 -6.89
CA ILE A 134 -7.49 2.61 -8.34
C ILE A 134 -6.32 3.41 -8.90
N PRO A 135 -5.42 2.79 -9.68
CA PRO A 135 -4.33 3.47 -10.36
C PRO A 135 -4.80 4.16 -11.66
N SER A 136 -4.02 5.11 -12.18
CA SER A 136 -4.10 5.50 -13.58
C SER A 136 -3.50 4.40 -14.49
N VAL A 137 -3.87 4.38 -15.76
CA VAL A 137 -3.32 3.38 -16.70
C VAL A 137 -1.82 3.57 -16.90
N SER A 138 -1.35 4.79 -17.00
CA SER A 138 0.08 5.12 -17.14
C SER A 138 0.91 4.79 -15.89
N TYR A 139 0.28 4.58 -14.73
CA TYR A 139 0.97 4.19 -13.50
C TYR A 139 1.80 2.90 -13.64
N PHE A 140 1.30 1.91 -14.38
CA PHE A 140 2.01 0.65 -14.58
C PHE A 140 3.31 0.84 -15.37
N ARG A 141 3.28 1.61 -16.47
CA ARG A 141 4.46 1.95 -17.24
C ARG A 141 5.40 2.87 -16.46
N PHE A 142 4.86 3.82 -15.70
CA PHE A 142 5.64 4.67 -14.79
C PHE A 142 6.43 3.82 -13.80
N CYS A 143 5.80 2.85 -13.14
CA CYS A 143 6.49 1.94 -12.23
C CYS A 143 7.49 1.05 -12.94
N ALA A 144 7.15 0.47 -14.10
CA ALA A 144 8.06 -0.39 -14.86
C ALA A 144 9.37 0.33 -15.21
N GLU A 145 9.28 1.57 -15.73
CA GLU A 145 10.44 2.39 -16.10
C GLU A 145 11.30 2.74 -14.87
N LEU A 146 10.68 3.12 -13.75
CA LEU A 146 11.40 3.50 -12.55
C LEU A 146 11.94 2.30 -11.75
N LEU A 147 11.24 1.17 -11.75
CA LEU A 147 11.75 -0.08 -11.18
C LEU A 147 13.01 -0.55 -11.92
N GLU A 148 13.06 -0.39 -13.24
CA GLU A 148 14.26 -0.71 -14.01
C GLU A 148 15.37 0.33 -13.77
N ARG A 149 15.04 1.63 -13.83
CA ARG A 149 16.01 2.72 -13.67
C ARG A 149 16.75 2.68 -12.34
N TYR A 150 16.03 2.41 -11.25
CA TYR A 150 16.59 2.47 -9.88
C TYR A 150 16.81 1.08 -9.25
N LYS A 151 16.88 0.02 -10.06
CA LYS A 151 17.05 -1.36 -9.54
C LYS A 151 18.29 -1.55 -8.67
N ASN A 152 19.37 -0.83 -8.96
CA ASN A 152 20.64 -0.90 -8.25
C ASN A 152 20.89 0.31 -7.32
N ASP A 153 19.95 1.24 -7.20
CA ASP A 153 20.10 2.41 -6.33
C ASP A 153 19.48 2.14 -4.95
N GLU A 154 20.34 1.74 -4.01
CA GLU A 154 19.91 1.42 -2.64
C GLU A 154 19.41 2.63 -1.83
N ARG A 155 19.62 3.86 -2.33
CA ARG A 155 19.03 5.06 -1.73
C ARG A 155 17.50 5.08 -1.88
N ILE A 156 16.95 4.29 -2.82
CA ILE A 156 15.53 4.27 -3.12
C ILE A 156 14.91 3.01 -2.50
N CYS A 157 13.96 3.23 -1.57
CA CYS A 157 13.21 2.16 -0.91
C CYS A 157 12.07 1.65 -1.81
N CYS A 158 11.27 2.57 -2.34
CA CYS A 158 10.06 2.23 -3.10
C CYS A 158 9.57 3.40 -3.96
N ILE A 159 8.64 3.08 -4.85
CA ILE A 159 7.89 4.04 -5.66
C ILE A 159 6.47 4.08 -5.09
N CYS A 160 5.90 5.24 -4.80
CA CYS A 160 4.50 5.37 -4.44
C CYS A 160 3.69 5.99 -5.59
N GLY A 161 2.42 5.62 -5.71
CA GLY A 161 1.53 6.19 -6.74
C GLY A 161 0.85 7.48 -6.30
N MET A 162 0.86 7.76 -4.99
CA MET A 162 0.12 8.86 -4.43
C MET A 162 0.95 10.12 -4.23
N ASN A 163 0.46 11.25 -4.78
CA ASN A 163 0.87 12.58 -4.42
C ASN A 163 -0.21 13.26 -3.57
N HIS A 164 0.05 13.50 -2.28
CA HIS A 164 -0.91 14.08 -1.34
C HIS A 164 -1.36 15.51 -1.71
N LEU A 165 -0.58 16.21 -2.52
CA LEU A 165 -0.92 17.55 -3.02
C LEU A 165 -1.84 17.48 -4.24
N GLY A 166 -2.01 16.30 -4.85
CA GLY A 166 -2.63 16.11 -6.16
C GLY A 166 -1.64 16.41 -7.29
N VAL A 167 -1.07 17.61 -7.30
CA VAL A 167 -0.03 18.05 -8.23
C VAL A 167 1.06 18.81 -7.45
N SER A 168 2.32 18.53 -7.76
CA SER A 168 3.48 19.28 -7.25
C SER A 168 3.97 20.25 -8.32
N GLU A 169 3.39 21.45 -8.36
CA GLU A 169 3.57 22.44 -9.44
C GLU A 169 5.03 22.83 -9.66
N ASN A 170 5.81 22.98 -8.60
CA ASN A 170 7.21 23.42 -8.67
C ASN A 170 8.19 22.34 -9.15
N VAL A 171 7.73 21.09 -9.30
CA VAL A 171 8.56 19.99 -9.78
C VAL A 171 8.72 20.07 -11.29
N THR A 172 9.96 20.12 -11.78
CA THR A 172 10.28 20.25 -13.22
C THR A 172 10.40 18.90 -13.95
N SER A 173 10.53 17.81 -13.18
CA SER A 173 10.54 16.40 -13.63
C SER A 173 9.16 15.75 -13.43
N ASP A 174 8.97 14.51 -13.89
CA ASP A 174 7.70 13.79 -13.73
C ASP A 174 7.53 13.14 -12.36
N TYR A 175 8.59 13.14 -11.55
CA TYR A 175 8.61 12.65 -10.18
C TYR A 175 9.73 13.33 -9.40
N PHE A 176 9.74 13.10 -8.10
CA PHE A 176 10.73 13.61 -7.16
C PHE A 176 10.93 12.64 -5.99
N PHE A 177 11.86 12.94 -5.09
CA PHE A 177 12.18 12.09 -3.95
C PHE A 177 11.69 12.72 -2.64
N SER A 178 11.28 11.87 -1.69
CA SER A 178 10.80 12.31 -0.39
C SER A 178 11.02 11.22 0.67
N ARG A 179 11.18 11.62 1.93
CA ARG A 179 11.07 10.73 3.09
C ARG A 179 9.62 10.49 3.50
N GLN A 180 8.66 11.14 2.83
CA GLN A 180 7.26 11.14 3.24
C GLN A 180 6.33 10.94 2.06
N GLY A 181 6.34 9.74 1.51
CA GLY A 181 5.40 9.30 0.48
C GLY A 181 4.13 8.67 1.06
N SER A 182 3.69 7.62 0.40
CA SER A 182 2.51 6.82 0.76
C SER A 182 2.79 5.35 0.49
N ILE A 183 2.01 4.47 1.12
CA ILE A 183 1.94 3.05 0.76
C ILE A 183 0.84 2.76 -0.26
N TRP A 184 0.02 3.73 -0.61
CA TRP A 184 -1.04 3.53 -1.60
C TRP A 184 -0.44 3.47 -3.01
N GLY A 185 -0.68 2.33 -3.66
CA GLY A 185 -0.02 2.01 -4.91
C GLY A 185 1.49 2.09 -4.74
N ILE A 186 2.06 1.06 -4.12
CA ILE A 186 3.49 0.95 -3.91
C ILE A 186 4.10 0.00 -4.92
N ALA A 187 5.23 0.37 -5.50
CA ALA A 187 6.05 -0.56 -6.24
C ALA A 187 7.40 -0.71 -5.53
N ILE A 188 7.83 -1.95 -5.32
CA ILE A 188 9.04 -2.28 -4.55
C ILE A 188 9.88 -3.33 -5.24
N TRP A 189 11.13 -3.41 -4.84
CA TRP A 189 12.06 -4.48 -5.19
C TRP A 189 12.13 -5.54 -4.10
N LYS A 190 12.48 -6.75 -4.47
CA LYS A 190 12.78 -7.83 -3.53
C LYS A 190 13.84 -7.40 -2.50
N ARG A 191 14.87 -6.64 -2.92
CA ARG A 191 15.90 -6.10 -2.02
C ARG A 191 15.32 -5.25 -0.88
N THR A 192 14.23 -4.50 -1.13
CA THR A 192 13.52 -3.74 -0.09
C THR A 192 12.79 -4.68 0.86
N TYR A 193 12.07 -5.66 0.31
CA TYR A 193 11.41 -6.68 1.12
C TYR A 193 12.40 -7.49 1.97
N ASP A 194 13.56 -7.85 1.40
CA ASP A 194 14.59 -8.61 2.10
C ASP A 194 15.21 -7.87 3.31
N GLN A 195 14.99 -6.56 3.41
CA GLN A 195 15.37 -5.75 4.57
C GLN A 195 14.30 -5.75 5.67
N TYR A 196 13.06 -6.08 5.32
CA TYR A 196 11.94 -6.13 6.26
C TYR A 196 12.21 -7.22 7.32
N GLY A 197 12.05 -6.85 8.57
CA GLY A 197 12.27 -7.77 9.69
C GLY A 197 13.74 -8.11 10.02
N LYS A 198 14.72 -7.63 9.26
CA LYS A 198 16.15 -7.89 9.56
C LYS A 198 16.70 -7.05 10.73
N PHE A 199 16.12 -5.89 10.94
CA PHE A 199 16.68 -4.91 11.86
C PHE A 199 16.01 -4.95 13.23
N MET A 200 16.70 -5.52 14.21
CA MET A 200 16.28 -5.63 15.61
C MET A 200 16.90 -4.48 16.45
N TYR A 201 16.73 -3.26 16.01
CA TYR A 201 17.39 -2.08 16.61
C TYR A 201 16.76 -1.62 17.93
N GLY A 202 15.58 -2.10 18.29
CA GLY A 202 14.86 -1.69 19.51
C GLY A 202 15.62 -1.97 20.79
N ASN A 203 16.50 -2.98 20.78
CA ASN A 203 17.32 -3.37 21.92
C ASN A 203 18.71 -2.66 21.96
N ASP A 204 18.97 -1.78 21.00
CA ASP A 204 20.22 -1.00 20.98
C ASP A 204 19.94 0.47 21.39
N PRO A 205 20.29 0.86 22.65
CA PRO A 205 20.03 2.21 23.15
C PRO A 205 20.77 3.30 22.35
N TYR A 206 21.92 2.99 21.78
CA TYR A 206 22.68 3.94 20.97
C TYR A 206 21.97 4.21 19.64
N VAL A 207 21.57 3.16 18.93
CA VAL A 207 20.81 3.30 17.68
C VAL A 207 19.49 4.03 17.92
N MET A 208 18.77 3.69 18.99
CA MET A 208 17.52 4.40 19.35
C MET A 208 17.77 5.88 19.65
N THR A 209 18.90 6.23 20.26
CA THR A 209 19.29 7.63 20.49
C THR A 209 19.54 8.36 19.17
N LEU A 210 20.26 7.76 18.23
CA LEU A 210 20.51 8.33 16.91
C LEU A 210 19.22 8.51 16.12
N LEU A 211 18.34 7.52 16.10
CA LEU A 211 17.04 7.60 15.43
C LEU A 211 16.16 8.71 16.03
N LYS A 212 16.15 8.86 17.36
CA LYS A 212 15.44 9.95 18.04
C LYS A 212 15.97 11.32 17.64
N GLN A 213 17.28 11.47 17.55
CA GLN A 213 17.91 12.73 17.09
C GLN A 213 17.54 13.04 15.63
N ARG A 214 17.58 12.05 14.74
CA ARG A 214 17.22 12.20 13.32
C ARG A 214 15.75 12.54 13.11
N THR A 215 14.87 12.05 13.96
CA THR A 215 13.43 12.30 13.91
C THR A 215 12.98 13.47 14.80
N LYS A 216 13.91 14.27 15.33
CA LYS A 216 13.65 15.38 16.25
C LYS A 216 12.49 16.30 15.82
N HIS A 217 12.36 16.55 14.53
CA HIS A 217 11.32 17.40 13.95
C HIS A 217 10.16 16.60 13.34
N ASN A 218 10.14 15.26 13.50
CA ASN A 218 9.09 14.37 12.98
C ASN A 218 8.63 13.38 14.06
N ARG A 219 7.78 13.86 14.96
CA ARG A 219 7.24 13.06 16.07
C ARG A 219 6.48 11.82 15.61
N ILE A 220 5.85 11.87 14.44
CA ILE A 220 5.09 10.73 13.89
C ILE A 220 6.06 9.65 13.40
N ALA A 221 7.13 10.03 12.69
CA ALA A 221 8.19 9.10 12.30
C ALA A 221 8.78 8.40 13.53
N TRP A 222 9.09 9.17 14.58
CA TRP A 222 9.59 8.59 15.84
C TRP A 222 8.64 7.54 16.42
N LYS A 223 7.32 7.86 16.50
CA LYS A 223 6.34 6.90 17.01
C LYS A 223 6.28 5.61 16.20
N ARG A 224 6.32 5.70 14.87
CA ARG A 224 6.30 4.54 13.98
C ARG A 224 7.57 3.70 14.10
N ILE A 225 8.73 4.34 14.19
CA ILE A 225 10.00 3.67 14.41
C ILE A 225 9.99 2.91 15.74
N CYS A 226 9.48 3.51 16.83
CA CYS A 226 9.32 2.82 18.10
C CYS A 226 8.33 1.66 18.02
N ALA A 227 7.20 1.83 17.33
CA ALA A 227 6.21 0.77 17.16
C ALA A 227 6.80 -0.41 16.36
N TYR A 228 7.54 -0.13 15.30
CA TYR A 228 8.21 -1.18 14.52
C TYR A 228 9.27 -1.93 15.34
N ALA A 229 10.06 -1.21 16.14
CA ALA A 229 11.06 -1.83 17.03
C ALA A 229 10.46 -2.80 18.04
N LYS A 230 9.23 -2.53 18.49
CA LYS A 230 8.53 -3.32 19.52
C LYS A 230 7.62 -4.41 18.96
N SER A 231 7.27 -4.37 17.68
CA SER A 231 6.17 -5.18 17.13
C SER A 231 6.36 -6.68 17.27
N LYS A 232 7.59 -7.19 17.18
CA LYS A 232 7.89 -8.61 17.36
C LYS A 232 7.69 -9.09 18.80
N GLU A 233 7.84 -8.18 19.76
CA GLU A 233 7.73 -8.52 21.18
C GLU A 233 6.26 -8.59 21.65
N TYR A 234 5.39 -7.75 21.09
CA TYR A 234 4.03 -7.57 21.60
C TYR A 234 2.95 -8.39 20.86
N GLU A 235 3.09 -8.62 19.57
CA GLU A 235 1.99 -9.14 18.75
C GLU A 235 2.32 -10.47 18.06
N GLY A 236 3.55 -10.95 18.19
CA GLY A 236 4.00 -12.18 17.50
C GLY A 236 4.11 -12.04 15.98
N HIS A 237 3.82 -10.87 15.45
CA HIS A 237 3.99 -10.52 14.03
C HIS A 237 4.65 -9.14 13.89
N GLU A 238 5.19 -8.88 12.71
CA GLU A 238 5.82 -7.60 12.42
C GLU A 238 4.78 -6.50 12.23
N ALA A 239 5.15 -5.25 12.57
CA ALA A 239 4.35 -4.09 12.24
C ALA A 239 4.16 -3.95 10.72
N GLY A 240 3.10 -3.28 10.29
CA GLY A 240 2.80 -3.08 8.88
C GLY A 240 3.93 -2.42 8.09
N ALA A 241 3.87 -2.57 6.77
CA ALA A 241 4.90 -2.06 5.85
C ALA A 241 5.17 -0.55 5.99
N GLU A 242 4.17 0.23 6.40
CA GLU A 242 4.31 1.67 6.63
C GLU A 242 5.29 2.00 7.77
N PHE A 243 5.38 1.15 8.79
CA PHE A 243 6.32 1.36 9.90
C PHE A 243 7.75 1.03 9.48
N PHE A 244 7.94 -0.04 8.71
CA PHE A 244 9.23 -0.37 8.14
C PHE A 244 9.72 0.71 7.17
N ILE A 245 8.86 1.20 6.28
CA ILE A 245 9.20 2.28 5.35
C ILE A 245 9.63 3.53 6.11
N GLU A 246 8.95 3.90 7.19
CA GLU A 246 9.37 5.01 8.03
C GLU A 246 10.77 4.77 8.65
N PHE A 247 11.05 3.54 9.14
CA PHE A 247 12.39 3.18 9.60
C PHE A 247 13.43 3.30 8.46
N ALA A 248 13.12 2.77 7.27
CA ALA A 248 14.03 2.82 6.13
C ALA A 248 14.44 4.25 5.75
N MET A 249 13.50 5.22 5.81
CA MET A 249 13.78 6.63 5.54
C MET A 249 14.82 7.23 6.51
N TYR A 250 14.77 6.86 7.77
CA TYR A 250 15.62 7.45 8.81
C TYR A 250 16.79 6.57 9.26
N GLY A 251 16.61 5.26 9.30
CA GLY A 251 17.63 4.29 9.71
C GLY A 251 18.56 3.89 8.57
N LEU A 252 18.01 3.69 7.38
CA LEU A 252 18.76 3.26 6.20
C LEU A 252 19.07 4.41 5.22
N ASN A 253 18.69 5.65 5.52
CA ASN A 253 18.88 6.82 4.66
C ASN A 253 18.21 6.71 3.28
N GLN A 254 17.11 5.97 3.18
CA GLN A 254 16.43 5.76 1.93
C GLN A 254 15.37 6.83 1.66
N LEU A 255 14.88 6.87 0.41
CA LEU A 255 13.86 7.78 -0.07
C LEU A 255 12.77 7.00 -0.82
N GLN A 256 11.59 7.58 -0.90
CA GLN A 256 10.52 7.16 -1.80
C GLN A 256 10.52 8.03 -3.05
N ILE A 257 10.18 7.44 -4.18
CA ILE A 257 9.81 8.18 -5.38
C ILE A 257 8.33 8.56 -5.27
N VAL A 258 8.02 9.83 -5.49
CA VAL A 258 6.67 10.39 -5.48
C VAL A 258 6.40 10.98 -6.86
N PRO A 259 5.30 10.63 -7.56
CA PRO A 259 4.97 11.20 -8.85
C PRO A 259 4.61 12.68 -8.72
N LYS A 260 4.94 13.49 -9.74
CA LYS A 260 4.52 14.89 -9.81
C LYS A 260 3.01 15.03 -9.76
N TYR A 261 2.31 14.20 -10.51
CA TYR A 261 0.85 14.11 -10.57
C TYR A 261 0.36 12.89 -9.79
N ASN A 262 -0.71 13.03 -9.02
CA ASN A 262 -1.28 11.88 -8.30
C ASN A 262 -1.77 10.80 -9.27
N MET A 263 -1.31 9.57 -9.10
CA MET A 263 -1.62 8.44 -9.99
C MET A 263 -2.45 7.34 -9.31
N ILE A 264 -2.78 7.50 -8.03
CA ILE A 264 -3.57 6.52 -7.25
C ILE A 264 -4.71 7.22 -6.53
N SER A 265 -5.90 6.62 -6.57
CA SER A 265 -7.03 7.00 -5.74
C SER A 265 -7.40 5.85 -4.81
N ASN A 266 -7.56 6.12 -3.53
CA ASN A 266 -8.18 5.17 -2.60
C ASN A 266 -9.67 5.49 -2.49
N ILE A 267 -10.51 4.53 -2.91
CA ILE A 267 -11.96 4.65 -2.92
C ILE A 267 -12.65 3.77 -1.86
N GLY A 268 -11.88 3.24 -0.92
CA GLY A 268 -12.35 2.31 0.12
C GLY A 268 -13.14 2.95 1.26
N CYS A 269 -13.23 4.28 1.31
CA CYS A 269 -14.10 4.98 2.26
C CYS A 269 -15.55 4.97 1.75
N SER A 270 -16.21 3.82 1.87
CA SER A 270 -17.65 3.64 1.67
C SER A 270 -18.27 3.06 2.93
N ASP A 271 -19.60 3.08 3.04
CA ASP A 271 -20.34 2.54 4.18
C ASP A 271 -20.07 1.04 4.46
N GLN A 272 -19.47 0.33 3.50
CA GLN A 272 -19.15 -1.10 3.57
C GLN A 272 -17.67 -1.41 3.93
N ALA A 273 -16.84 -0.41 4.14
CA ALA A 273 -15.43 -0.65 4.47
C ALA A 273 -15.27 -1.15 5.91
N VAL A 274 -14.42 -2.16 6.13
CA VAL A 274 -14.14 -2.78 7.45
C VAL A 274 -13.60 -1.76 8.47
N HIS A 275 -12.98 -0.68 7.99
CA HIS A 275 -12.54 0.47 8.78
C HIS A 275 -13.40 1.71 8.50
N SER A 276 -14.65 1.54 8.01
CA SER A 276 -15.46 2.60 7.45
C SER A 276 -15.87 3.62 8.49
N ASN A 277 -15.28 4.75 8.34
CA ASN A 277 -16.01 5.98 8.61
C ASN A 277 -16.59 6.43 7.26
N ASP A 278 -17.90 6.67 7.19
CA ASP A 278 -18.50 7.40 6.08
C ASP A 278 -17.58 8.59 5.75
N ILE A 279 -17.20 8.73 4.49
CA ILE A 279 -16.29 9.80 4.05
C ILE A 279 -16.75 11.18 4.54
N LYS A 280 -18.08 11.35 4.72
CA LYS A 280 -18.69 12.56 5.27
C LYS A 280 -18.32 12.83 6.72
N MET A 281 -17.96 11.79 7.50
CA MET A 281 -17.52 11.92 8.88
C MET A 281 -16.02 12.20 9.01
N LEU A 282 -15.27 12.13 7.92
CA LEU A 282 -13.86 12.51 7.93
C LEU A 282 -13.70 14.02 7.89
N PRO A 283 -12.78 14.61 8.68
CA PRO A 283 -12.41 16.02 8.55
C PRO A 283 -12.00 16.38 7.13
N ARG A 284 -12.34 17.59 6.67
CA ARG A 284 -12.08 18.07 5.31
C ARG A 284 -10.62 17.87 4.86
N GLY A 285 -9.68 18.16 5.77
CA GLY A 285 -8.25 18.06 5.46
C GLY A 285 -7.79 16.64 5.12
N ILE A 286 -8.38 15.59 5.75
CA ILE A 286 -8.06 14.19 5.43
C ILE A 286 -8.96 13.65 4.33
N ARG A 287 -10.20 14.14 4.23
CA ARG A 287 -11.16 13.69 3.21
C ARG A 287 -10.62 13.86 1.79
N ARG A 288 -9.87 14.94 1.53
CA ARG A 288 -9.26 15.22 0.22
C ARG A 288 -8.23 14.17 -0.23
N VAL A 289 -7.73 13.35 0.70
CA VAL A 289 -6.75 12.28 0.42
C VAL A 289 -7.45 11.06 -0.19
N PHE A 290 -8.72 10.81 0.22
CA PHE A 290 -9.55 9.77 -0.36
C PHE A 290 -10.26 10.29 -1.60
N ASN A 291 -10.54 9.41 -2.56
CA ASN A 291 -11.13 9.75 -3.85
C ASN A 291 -10.37 10.90 -4.57
N ALA A 292 -9.05 10.96 -4.36
CA ALA A 292 -8.21 11.97 -4.98
C ALA A 292 -8.23 11.81 -6.51
N LYS A 293 -8.23 12.94 -7.22
CA LYS A 293 -8.13 12.94 -8.68
C LYS A 293 -6.84 12.25 -9.09
N ILE A 294 -6.94 11.35 -10.08
CA ILE A 294 -5.80 10.68 -10.71
C ILE A 294 -5.52 11.33 -12.07
N TYR A 295 -4.26 11.24 -12.48
CA TYR A 295 -3.76 11.81 -13.71
C TYR A 295 -2.98 10.77 -14.49
N GLU A 296 -3.02 10.88 -15.81
CA GLU A 296 -2.11 10.16 -16.69
C GLU A 296 -0.83 10.96 -16.88
N VAL A 297 0.27 10.29 -17.16
CA VAL A 297 1.56 10.90 -17.49
C VAL A 297 1.99 10.50 -18.89
N ASN A 298 2.77 11.37 -19.53
CA ASN A 298 3.32 11.14 -20.86
C ASN A 298 4.69 10.45 -20.77
N PHE A 299 5.09 9.79 -21.84
CA PHE A 299 6.38 9.11 -21.95
C PHE A 299 7.15 9.61 -23.18
N PRO A 300 8.49 9.62 -23.13
CA PRO A 300 9.36 9.17 -22.02
C PRO A 300 9.26 10.09 -20.80
N LEU A 301 9.55 9.53 -19.61
CA LEU A 301 9.56 10.31 -18.36
C LEU A 301 10.73 11.31 -18.35
N LYS A 302 10.46 12.50 -17.82
CA LYS A 302 11.48 13.47 -17.47
C LYS A 302 12.03 13.17 -16.08
N HIS A 303 13.26 12.71 -16.00
CA HIS A 303 13.90 12.32 -14.74
C HIS A 303 14.55 13.51 -14.03
N PRO A 304 14.54 13.54 -12.67
CA PRO A 304 15.38 14.46 -11.91
C PRO A 304 16.86 14.06 -12.05
N GLU A 305 17.73 15.06 -12.13
CA GLU A 305 19.19 14.84 -12.24
C GLU A 305 19.79 14.31 -10.93
N TYR A 306 19.26 14.76 -9.78
CA TYR A 306 19.81 14.44 -8.46
C TYR A 306 18.77 13.75 -7.57
N VAL A 307 19.24 12.83 -6.74
CA VAL A 307 18.42 12.15 -5.72
C VAL A 307 18.46 12.98 -4.43
N ILE A 308 17.61 13.99 -4.36
CA ILE A 308 17.48 14.92 -3.22
C ILE A 308 16.02 14.96 -2.76
N PRO A 309 15.73 14.81 -1.45
CA PRO A 309 14.36 14.86 -0.95
C PRO A 309 13.77 16.27 -1.04
N ASP A 310 12.53 16.38 -1.50
CA ASP A 310 11.75 17.62 -1.53
C ASP A 310 11.16 17.90 -0.14
N VAL A 311 11.86 18.72 0.64
CA VAL A 311 11.46 19.11 2.01
C VAL A 311 10.21 19.98 2.01
N GLU A 312 9.96 20.77 0.97
CA GLU A 312 8.76 21.60 0.88
C GLU A 312 7.50 20.75 0.63
N TYR A 313 7.60 19.70 -0.18
CA TYR A 313 6.56 18.71 -0.30
C TYR A 313 6.28 18.04 1.06
N GLU A 314 7.33 17.63 1.79
CA GLU A 314 7.19 16.99 3.10
C GLU A 314 6.43 17.89 4.09
N LYS A 315 6.76 19.18 4.16
CA LYS A 315 6.04 20.15 5.00
C LYS A 315 4.57 20.29 4.63
N LYS A 316 4.27 20.47 3.33
CA LYS A 316 2.89 20.60 2.82
C LYS A 316 2.08 19.33 3.08
N ARG A 317 2.66 18.16 2.79
CA ARG A 317 2.06 16.84 3.05
C ARG A 317 1.77 16.65 4.54
N ASN A 318 2.73 16.98 5.43
CA ASN A 318 2.55 16.89 6.87
C ASN A 318 1.41 17.79 7.37
N ARG A 319 1.25 18.97 6.80
CA ARG A 319 0.10 19.84 7.12
C ARG A 319 -1.22 19.18 6.69
N ILE A 320 -1.28 18.56 5.51
CA ILE A 320 -2.47 17.82 5.05
C ILE A 320 -2.78 16.66 5.98
N MET A 321 -1.79 15.93 6.44
CA MET A 321 -1.95 14.78 7.33
C MET A 321 -2.09 15.18 8.80
N ALA A 322 -1.94 16.46 9.14
CA ALA A 322 -1.83 17.00 10.49
C ALA A 322 -0.65 16.43 11.30
N TYR A 323 0.38 15.96 10.60
CA TYR A 323 1.59 15.47 11.23
C TYR A 323 2.49 16.65 11.63
N ASN A 324 3.00 16.63 12.86
CA ASN A 324 3.91 17.66 13.39
C ASN A 324 3.35 19.10 13.30
N HIS A 325 2.03 19.25 13.22
CA HIS A 325 1.35 20.55 13.15
C HIS A 325 0.24 20.66 14.21
N PRO A 326 0.56 21.08 15.44
CA PRO A 326 -0.36 21.04 16.58
C PRO A 326 -1.71 21.74 16.32
N ILE A 327 -1.68 22.93 15.72
CA ILE A 327 -2.90 23.70 15.44
C ILE A 327 -3.83 22.91 14.49
N VAL A 328 -3.30 22.39 13.38
CA VAL A 328 -4.09 21.60 12.43
C VAL A 328 -4.58 20.29 13.06
N PHE A 329 -3.76 19.66 13.90
CA PHE A 329 -4.14 18.46 14.64
C PHE A 329 -5.36 18.71 15.53
N TRP A 330 -5.31 19.74 16.36
CA TRP A 330 -6.43 20.05 17.28
C TRP A 330 -7.66 20.53 16.53
N ALA A 331 -7.52 21.39 15.52
CA ALA A 331 -8.64 21.80 14.67
C ALA A 331 -9.35 20.60 14.05
N ARG A 332 -8.62 19.57 13.58
CA ARG A 332 -9.22 18.32 13.08
C ARG A 332 -9.90 17.49 14.16
N LYS A 333 -9.35 17.47 15.38
CA LYS A 333 -10.01 16.77 16.48
C LYS A 333 -11.37 17.40 16.79
N VAL A 334 -11.42 18.72 16.84
CA VAL A 334 -12.67 19.48 17.03
C VAL A 334 -13.63 19.22 15.85
N GLU A 335 -13.17 19.34 14.61
CA GLU A 335 -13.99 19.05 13.42
C GLU A 335 -14.51 17.60 13.43
N SER A 336 -13.66 16.63 13.75
CA SER A 336 -14.05 15.22 13.85
C SER A 336 -15.10 14.99 14.93
N PHE A 337 -14.96 15.64 16.08
CA PHE A 337 -15.95 15.58 17.16
C PHE A 337 -17.29 16.16 16.71
N ALA A 338 -17.30 17.36 16.14
CA ALA A 338 -18.50 18.03 15.64
C ALA A 338 -19.22 17.18 14.56
N LEU A 339 -18.46 16.58 13.63
CA LEU A 339 -19.03 15.68 12.62
C LEU A 339 -19.66 14.44 13.25
N MET A 340 -19.01 13.79 14.23
CA MET A 340 -19.59 12.63 14.91
C MET A 340 -20.89 12.99 15.65
N VAL A 341 -20.95 14.15 16.31
CA VAL A 341 -22.16 14.65 16.97
C VAL A 341 -23.26 14.86 15.92
N ARG A 342 -22.95 15.56 14.83
CA ARG A 342 -23.89 15.84 13.74
C ARG A 342 -24.50 14.56 13.14
N TYR A 343 -23.74 13.48 13.07
CA TYR A 343 -24.19 12.19 12.54
C TYR A 343 -24.66 11.20 13.64
N GLY A 344 -25.07 11.71 14.82
CA GLY A 344 -25.70 10.92 15.88
C GLY A 344 -24.76 9.97 16.65
N LYS A 345 -23.43 10.09 16.50
CA LYS A 345 -22.45 9.23 17.16
C LYS A 345 -21.84 9.85 18.42
N LEU A 346 -22.66 10.55 19.22
CA LEU A 346 -22.18 11.30 20.41
C LEU A 346 -21.40 10.42 21.40
N LYS A 347 -21.91 9.23 21.75
CA LYS A 347 -21.21 8.31 22.67
C LYS A 347 -19.82 7.93 22.18
N HIS A 348 -19.67 7.68 20.87
CA HIS A 348 -18.40 7.40 20.25
C HIS A 348 -17.47 8.64 20.24
N ALA A 349 -18.03 9.81 19.96
CA ALA A 349 -17.31 11.09 20.00
C ALA A 349 -16.70 11.35 21.38
N LEU A 350 -17.48 11.18 22.45
CA LEU A 350 -17.04 11.36 23.83
C LEU A 350 -15.94 10.36 24.23
N LYS A 351 -16.10 9.07 23.87
CA LYS A 351 -15.06 8.04 24.11
C LYS A 351 -13.74 8.41 23.42
N LYS A 352 -13.81 8.84 22.16
CA LYS A 352 -12.62 9.22 21.36
C LYS A 352 -11.96 10.49 21.90
N ALA A 353 -12.76 11.47 22.36
CA ALA A 353 -12.25 12.69 22.99
C ALA A 353 -11.51 12.36 24.30
N LYS A 354 -12.11 11.54 25.17
CA LYS A 354 -11.47 11.08 26.42
C LYS A 354 -10.12 10.41 26.16
N ASN A 355 -10.04 9.47 25.20
CA ASN A 355 -8.79 8.80 24.85
C ASN A 355 -7.73 9.72 24.20
N THR A 356 -8.17 10.86 23.64
CA THR A 356 -7.24 11.83 23.07
C THR A 356 -6.62 12.75 24.13
N ILE A 357 -7.42 13.14 25.14
CA ILE A 357 -7.00 14.05 26.23
C ILE A 357 -6.28 13.27 27.33
N LEU A 358 -6.75 12.07 27.62
CA LEU A 358 -6.20 11.15 28.63
C LEU A 358 -5.78 9.86 27.92
N PRO A 359 -4.65 9.85 27.22
CA PRO A 359 -4.12 8.61 26.67
C PRO A 359 -3.88 7.64 27.81
N ALA A 360 -4.30 6.37 27.66
CA ALA A 360 -3.97 5.34 28.62
C ALA A 360 -2.46 5.39 28.86
N LYS A 361 -2.04 5.38 30.15
CA LYS A 361 -0.64 5.22 30.49
C LYS A 361 -0.18 3.94 29.85
N GLU A 362 0.79 4.02 28.96
CA GLU A 362 1.50 2.84 28.45
C GLU A 362 2.13 2.16 29.67
N SER A 363 1.56 1.04 30.10
CA SER A 363 2.12 0.16 31.11
C SER A 363 3.28 -0.63 30.53
#